data_7667ea52c1dd1d44b10442ab62abaa34
#
_entry.id   7667ea52c1dd1d44b10442ab62abaa34
#
_cell.length_a   1.000
_cell.length_b   1.000
_cell.length_c   1.000
_cell.angle_alpha   90.00
_cell.angle_beta   90.00
_cell.angle_gamma   90.00
#
_symmetry.space_group_name_H-M   'P 1'
#
loop_
_entity.id
_entity.type
_entity.pdbx_description
1 polymer ?
#
loop_
_entity_poly.entity_id
_entity_poly.type
_entity_poly.pdbx_seq_one_letter_code
_entity_poly.pdbx_strand_id
1 'polypeptide(L)' 'MHPGEWTWSNIATMRDQLKLLGLSLDWSREFATCDPAYYGKQQAWFLELLRRGLVYRKDSVVNWDPVDNTVL' A
#
# COMPACT_ATOMS: atom_id res chain seq x y z
N MET A 1 -1.92 12.13 -14.01
CA MET A 1 -1.85 12.39 -12.55
C MET A 1 -0.90 11.40 -11.92
N HIS A 2 -0.03 11.84 -11.05
CA HIS A 2 0.89 10.96 -10.33
C HIS A 2 0.10 10.01 -9.41
N PRO A 3 0.43 8.70 -9.38
CA PRO A 3 -0.30 7.73 -8.54
C PRO A 3 -0.38 8.11 -7.06
N GLY A 4 0.66 8.73 -6.53
CA GLY A 4 0.67 9.21 -5.14
C GLY A 4 -0.39 10.28 -4.89
N GLU A 5 -0.48 11.27 -5.75
CA GLU A 5 -1.47 12.34 -5.64
C GLU A 5 -2.90 11.78 -5.76
N TRP A 6 -3.10 10.87 -6.68
CA TRP A 6 -4.39 10.23 -6.88
C TRP A 6 -4.81 9.42 -5.65
N THR A 7 -3.88 8.68 -5.08
CA THR A 7 -4.11 7.88 -3.86
C THR A 7 -4.50 8.77 -2.69
N TRP A 8 -3.78 9.86 -2.44
CA TRP A 8 -4.09 10.77 -1.34
C TRP A 8 -5.44 11.47 -1.54
N SER A 9 -5.79 11.83 -2.77
CA SER A 9 -7.10 12.39 -3.11
C SER A 9 -8.21 11.39 -2.80
N ASN A 10 -8.03 10.13 -3.17
CA ASN A 10 -9.01 9.07 -2.89
C ASN A 10 -9.15 8.80 -1.39
N ILE A 11 -8.06 8.83 -0.65
CA ILE A 11 -8.09 8.67 0.82
C ILE A 11 -8.94 9.77 1.45
N ALA A 12 -8.76 11.01 1.03
CA ALA A 12 -9.55 12.14 1.53
C ALA A 12 -11.05 11.95 1.24
N THR A 13 -11.39 11.53 0.03
CA THR A 13 -12.77 11.27 -0.37
C THR A 13 -13.39 10.14 0.46
N MET A 14 -12.68 9.04 0.63
CA MET A 14 -13.16 7.91 1.42
C MET A 14 -13.33 8.27 2.90
N ARG A 15 -12.43 9.09 3.44
CA ARG A 15 -12.54 9.59 4.81
C ARG A 15 -13.85 10.35 5.01
N ASP A 16 -14.16 11.26 4.10
CA ASP A 16 -15.38 12.05 4.17
C ASP A 16 -16.63 11.15 4.05
N GLN A 17 -16.60 10.17 3.17
CA GLN A 17 -17.69 9.22 3.01
C GLN A 17 -17.91 8.38 4.28
N LEU A 18 -16.83 7.92 4.92
CA LEU A 18 -16.91 7.14 6.16
C LEU A 18 -17.45 7.99 7.31
N LYS A 19 -17.12 9.27 7.36
CA LYS A 19 -17.67 10.20 8.36
C LYS A 19 -19.18 10.37 8.20
N LEU A 20 -19.67 10.39 6.96
CA LEU A 20 -21.11 10.48 6.69
C LEU A 20 -21.87 9.26 7.19
N LEU A 21 -21.22 8.10 7.25
CA LEU A 21 -21.85 6.89 7.81
C LEU A 21 -21.99 6.92 9.33
N GLY A 22 -21.36 7.88 10.00
CA GLY A 22 -21.45 8.01 11.45
C GLY A 22 -20.70 6.94 12.23
N LEU A 23 -19.65 6.36 11.66
CA LEU A 23 -18.84 5.36 12.33
C LEU A 23 -17.99 5.99 13.45
N SER A 24 -17.88 5.28 14.57
CA SER A 24 -17.10 5.71 15.74
C SER A 24 -15.62 5.35 15.55
N LEU A 25 -14.97 6.01 14.59
CA LEU A 25 -13.54 5.81 14.30
C LEU A 25 -12.72 6.93 14.93
N ASP A 26 -11.56 6.58 15.47
CA ASP A 26 -10.60 7.56 15.97
C ASP A 26 -9.71 8.04 14.82
N TRP A 27 -10.08 9.16 14.20
CA TRP A 27 -9.39 9.72 13.04
C TRP A 27 -7.99 10.24 13.36
N SER A 28 -7.68 10.47 14.64
CA SER A 28 -6.32 10.85 15.03
C SER A 28 -5.31 9.71 14.83
N ARG A 29 -5.78 8.48 14.68
CA ARG A 29 -4.96 7.30 14.46
C ARG A 29 -4.93 6.85 13.01
N GLU A 30 -5.44 7.65 12.09
CA GLU A 30 -5.41 7.37 10.67
C GLU A 30 -3.95 7.30 10.18
N PHE A 31 -3.67 6.33 9.34
CA PHE A 31 -2.39 6.22 8.66
C PHE A 31 -2.58 5.63 7.26
N ALA A 32 -1.61 5.82 6.39
CA ALA A 32 -1.63 5.27 5.04
C ALA A 32 -0.37 4.44 4.80
N THR A 33 -0.55 3.26 4.23
CA THR A 33 0.58 2.36 3.92
C THR A 33 1.47 2.90 2.81
N CYS A 34 0.98 3.85 2.01
CA CYS A 34 1.75 4.54 0.99
C CYS A 34 2.57 5.72 1.52
N ASP A 35 2.40 6.06 2.80
CA ASP A 35 3.17 7.13 3.44
C ASP A 35 4.61 6.66 3.68
N PRO A 36 5.62 7.46 3.30
CA PRO A 36 7.03 7.14 3.58
C PRO A 36 7.32 6.80 5.05
N ALA A 37 6.63 7.47 5.99
CA ALA A 37 6.77 7.17 7.41
C ALA A 37 6.33 5.74 7.75
N TYR A 38 5.39 5.19 7.00
CA TYR A 38 4.94 3.81 7.17
C TYR A 38 5.84 2.82 6.42
N TYR A 39 5.98 2.98 5.11
CA TYR A 39 6.72 1.98 4.32
C TYR A 39 8.21 1.98 4.58
N GLY A 40 8.79 3.07 5.08
CA GLY A 40 10.20 3.10 5.46
C GLY A 40 10.51 2.06 6.55
N LYS A 41 9.63 1.91 7.53
CA LYS A 41 9.75 0.88 8.57
C LYS A 41 9.57 -0.52 8.00
N GLN A 42 8.64 -0.68 7.09
CA GLN A 42 8.39 -1.95 6.40
C GLN A 42 9.61 -2.37 5.56
N GLN A 43 10.22 -1.43 4.86
CA GLN A 43 11.44 -1.68 4.08
C GLN A 43 12.61 -2.07 4.98
N ALA A 44 12.77 -1.43 6.12
CA ALA A 44 13.80 -1.80 7.09
C ALA A 44 13.60 -3.22 7.62
N TRP A 45 12.36 -3.60 7.88
CA TRP A 45 11.99 -4.97 8.26
C TRP A 45 12.34 -5.97 7.15
N PHE A 46 12.02 -5.65 5.91
CA PHE A 46 12.35 -6.49 4.75
C PHE A 46 13.86 -6.72 4.62
N LEU A 47 14.66 -5.67 4.80
CA LEU A 47 16.13 -5.78 4.74
C LEU A 47 16.67 -6.66 5.84
N GLU A 48 16.09 -6.63 7.03
CA GLU A 48 16.47 -7.52 8.12
C GLU A 48 16.16 -8.98 7.79
N LEU A 49 15.00 -9.25 7.19
CA LEU A 49 14.65 -10.60 6.73
C LEU A 49 15.59 -11.09 5.63
N LEU A 50 15.98 -10.22 4.72
CA LEU A 50 16.94 -10.54 3.66
C LEU A 50 18.31 -10.87 4.26
N ARG A 51 18.78 -10.07 5.22
CA ARG A 51 20.06 -10.29 5.91
C ARG A 51 20.10 -11.65 6.60
N ARG A 52 18.97 -12.09 7.16
CA ARG A 52 18.85 -13.38 7.84
C ARG A 52 18.63 -14.58 6.90
N GLY A 53 18.56 -14.33 5.60
CA GLY A 53 18.35 -15.39 4.59
C GLY A 53 16.94 -15.96 4.53
N LEU A 54 15.96 -15.26 5.13
CA LEU A 54 14.55 -15.68 5.09
C LEU A 54 13.84 -15.27 3.81
N VAL A 55 14.40 -14.32 3.06
CA VAL A 55 13.87 -13.81 1.80
C VAL A 55 14.94 -13.94 0.73
N TYR A 56 14.55 -14.36 -0.46
CA TYR A 56 15.44 -14.43 -1.62
C TYR A 56 14.68 -14.06 -2.88
N ARG A 57 15.42 -13.66 -3.91
CA ARG A 57 14.86 -13.32 -5.21
C ARG A 57 14.80 -14.55 -6.10
N LYS A 58 13.66 -14.79 -6.71
CA LYS A 58 13.44 -15.91 -7.62
C LYS A 58 12.44 -15.53 -8.70
N ASP A 59 12.69 -15.99 -9.92
CA ASP A 59 11.72 -15.87 -11.00
C ASP A 59 10.69 -16.98 -10.88
N SER A 60 9.42 -16.64 -11.05
CA SER A 60 8.32 -17.60 -11.04
C SER A 60 7.32 -17.30 -12.14
N VAL A 61 6.54 -18.32 -12.51
CA VAL A 61 5.52 -18.18 -13.54
C VAL A 61 4.27 -17.54 -12.96
N VAL A 62 3.70 -16.60 -13.71
CA VAL A 62 2.46 -15.91 -13.33
C VAL A 62 1.47 -15.94 -14.49
N ASN A 63 0.19 -15.76 -14.19
CA ASN A 63 -0.82 -15.56 -15.21
C ASN A 63 -0.74 -14.11 -15.71
N TRP A 64 -0.60 -13.95 -17.01
CA TRP A 64 -0.45 -12.65 -17.65
C TRP A 64 -1.61 -12.35 -18.57
N ASP A 65 -2.16 -11.14 -18.46
CA ASP A 65 -3.18 -10.64 -19.38
C ASP A 65 -2.52 -9.77 -20.45
N PRO A 66 -2.47 -10.26 -21.72
CA PRO A 66 -1.83 -9.50 -22.81
C PRO A 66 -2.65 -8.31 -23.30
N VAL A 67 -3.93 -8.23 -22.97
CA VAL A 67 -4.80 -7.11 -23.35
C VAL A 67 -4.55 -5.91 -22.46
N ASP A 68 -4.57 -6.11 -21.16
CA ASP A 68 -4.37 -5.05 -20.17
C ASP A 68 -2.90 -4.94 -19.72
N ASN A 69 -2.03 -5.84 -20.19
CA ASN A 69 -0.60 -5.87 -19.84
C ASN A 69 -0.37 -5.87 -18.33
N THR A 70 -1.04 -6.76 -17.65
CA THR A 70 -0.93 -6.89 -16.20
C THR A 70 -0.95 -8.36 -15.76
N VAL A 71 -0.47 -8.60 -14.56
CA VAL A 71 -0.57 -9.91 -13.88
C VAL A 71 -1.96 -10.06 -13.29
N LEU A 72 -2.54 -11.22 -13.46
CA LEU A 72 -3.84 -11.55 -12.87
C LEU A 72 -3.69 -12.05 -11.45
#